data_3b31818f311161a99fdda56bad81cac2
#
_entry.id   3b31818f311161a99fdda56bad81cac2
#
_cell.length_a   1.000
_cell.length_b   1.000
_cell.length_c   1.000
_cell.angle_alpha   90.00
_cell.angle_beta   90.00
_cell.angle_gamma   90.00
#
_symmetry.space_group_name_H-M   'P 1'
#
loop_
_entity.id
_entity.type
_entity.pdbx_description
1 polymer ?
#
loop_
_entity_poly.entity_id
_entity_poly.type
_entity_poly.pdbx_seq_one_letter_code
_entity_poly.pdbx_strand_id
1 'polypeptide(L)'
;VSVRRERIDVSIDSDRGVFMISVAAELAHMHPQTLRIYEARGLIQPKRSPKNTRLYSQRDVERLRRIQQLTAEGLNLAGVERVLTLERRLRELEGDADATG
;
A
#
# COMPACT_ATOMS: atom_id res chain seq x y z
N VAL A 1 -18.95 13.96 17.41
CA VAL A 1 -19.86 13.46 16.37
C VAL A 1 -19.23 13.62 15.00
N SER A 2 -18.75 14.81 14.68
CA SER A 2 -18.09 15.06 13.40
C SER A 2 -16.80 14.25 13.26
N VAL A 3 -16.09 14.05 14.37
CA VAL A 3 -14.85 13.26 14.37
C VAL A 3 -15.14 11.82 13.96
N ARG A 4 -16.24 11.26 14.45
CA ARG A 4 -16.64 9.90 14.12
C ARG A 4 -16.96 9.78 12.62
N ARG A 5 -17.64 10.77 12.08
CA ARG A 5 -17.98 10.79 10.67
C ARG A 5 -16.75 10.87 9.80
N GLU A 6 -15.79 11.69 10.18
CA GLU A 6 -14.53 11.82 9.47
C GLU A 6 -13.77 10.51 9.43
N ARG A 7 -13.75 9.76 10.55
CA ARG A 7 -13.07 8.47 10.58
C ARG A 7 -13.68 7.45 9.64
N ILE A 8 -15.00 7.45 9.54
CA ILE A 8 -15.71 6.56 8.64
C ILE A 8 -15.34 6.88 7.19
N ASP A 9 -15.31 8.16 6.84
CA ASP A 9 -14.96 8.60 5.49
C ASP A 9 -13.54 8.17 5.13
N VAL A 10 -12.60 8.34 6.05
CA VAL A 10 -11.21 7.94 5.82
C VAL A 10 -11.11 6.43 5.59
N SER A 11 -11.85 5.63 6.36
CA SER A 11 -11.85 4.18 6.21
C SER A 11 -12.36 3.75 4.85
N ILE A 12 -13.43 4.37 4.38
CA ILE A 12 -14.04 4.05 3.09
C ILE A 12 -13.08 4.37 1.95
N ASP A 13 -12.31 5.45 2.09
CA ASP A 13 -11.44 5.95 1.03
C ASP A 13 -10.00 5.48 1.16
N SER A 14 -9.74 4.35 1.84
CA SER A 14 -8.38 3.88 2.04
C SER A 14 -7.66 3.53 0.74
N ASP A 15 -8.39 3.26 -0.33
CA ASP A 15 -7.81 2.97 -1.65
C ASP A 15 -7.68 4.20 -2.53
N ARG A 16 -8.14 5.35 -2.05
CA ARG A 16 -8.12 6.57 -2.83
C ARG A 16 -6.71 7.14 -2.87
N GLY A 17 -6.25 7.52 -4.06
CA GLY A 17 -4.94 8.15 -4.22
C GLY A 17 -5.01 9.60 -3.82
N VAL A 18 -4.46 9.94 -2.66
CA VAL A 18 -4.53 11.29 -2.09
C VAL A 18 -3.15 11.87 -1.75
N PHE A 19 -2.11 11.05 -1.68
CA PHE A 19 -0.78 11.50 -1.26
C PHE A 19 0.16 11.60 -2.45
N MET A 20 0.83 12.74 -2.60
CA MET A 20 1.94 12.84 -3.53
C MET A 20 3.13 12.04 -3.00
N ILE A 21 4.08 11.75 -3.89
CA ILE A 21 5.19 10.85 -3.54
C ILE A 21 5.97 11.33 -2.32
N SER A 22 6.20 12.65 -2.17
CA SER A 22 6.96 13.16 -1.03
C SER A 22 6.26 12.87 0.29
N VAL A 23 4.93 13.00 0.32
CA VAL A 23 4.15 12.75 1.52
C VAL A 23 4.08 11.25 1.80
N ALA A 24 3.83 10.44 0.77
CA ALA A 24 3.79 8.99 0.93
C ALA A 24 5.11 8.46 1.47
N ALA A 25 6.23 8.96 0.94
CA ALA A 25 7.56 8.56 1.39
C ALA A 25 7.78 8.93 2.85
N GLU A 26 7.37 10.13 3.25
CA GLU A 26 7.48 10.57 4.63
C GLU A 26 6.65 9.68 5.56
N LEU A 27 5.42 9.38 5.17
CA LEU A 27 4.54 8.52 5.96
C LEU A 27 5.07 7.10 6.10
N ALA A 28 5.76 6.62 5.08
CA ALA A 28 6.34 5.28 5.08
C ALA A 28 7.77 5.26 5.63
N HIS A 29 8.33 6.41 5.98
CA HIS A 29 9.71 6.55 6.48
C HIS A 29 10.73 6.03 5.46
N MET A 30 10.56 6.41 4.20
CA MET A 30 11.41 6.00 3.10
C MET A 30 11.81 7.20 2.26
N HIS A 31 12.90 7.06 1.50
CA HIS A 31 13.27 8.06 0.52
C HIS A 31 12.33 7.95 -0.70
N PRO A 32 11.93 9.07 -1.33
CA PRO A 32 11.07 9.00 -2.52
C PRO A 32 11.63 8.14 -3.63
N GLN A 33 12.95 8.09 -3.78
CA GLN A 33 13.57 7.26 -4.80
C GLN A 33 13.30 5.77 -4.56
N THR A 34 13.20 5.37 -3.29
CA THR A 34 12.87 3.99 -2.94
C THR A 34 11.47 3.62 -3.46
N LEU A 35 10.52 4.56 -3.35
CA LEU A 35 9.17 4.33 -3.88
C LEU A 35 9.19 4.13 -5.39
N ARG A 36 10.01 4.91 -6.10
CA ARG A 36 10.15 4.76 -7.55
C ARG A 36 10.74 3.41 -7.93
N ILE A 37 11.72 2.95 -7.15
CA ILE A 37 12.32 1.64 -7.37
C ILE A 37 11.28 0.54 -7.17
N TYR A 38 10.48 0.62 -6.11
CA TYR A 38 9.46 -0.37 -5.84
C TYR A 38 8.36 -0.36 -6.91
N GLU A 39 8.00 0.82 -7.40
CA GLU A 39 7.05 0.91 -8.51
C GLU A 39 7.61 0.24 -9.76
N ALA A 40 8.87 0.51 -10.09
CA ALA A 40 9.52 -0.08 -11.25
C ALA A 40 9.58 -1.61 -11.15
N ARG A 41 9.67 -2.14 -9.93
CA ARG A 41 9.68 -3.58 -9.68
C ARG A 41 8.28 -4.19 -9.61
N GLY A 42 7.23 -3.37 -9.74
CA GLY A 42 5.87 -3.84 -9.67
C GLY A 42 5.37 -4.16 -8.27
N LEU A 43 6.10 -3.73 -7.24
CA LEU A 43 5.69 -3.98 -5.86
C LEU A 43 4.60 -3.03 -5.39
N ILE A 44 4.46 -1.89 -6.02
CA ILE A 44 3.43 -0.92 -5.71
C ILE A 44 2.98 -0.25 -6.99
N GLN A 45 1.69 0.11 -7.06
CA GLN A 45 1.11 0.73 -8.25
C GLN A 45 0.28 1.93 -7.82
N PRO A 46 0.89 3.12 -7.75
CA PRO A 46 0.13 4.32 -7.42
C PRO A 46 -0.82 4.68 -8.55
N LYS A 47 -1.91 5.35 -8.20
CA LYS A 47 -2.83 5.88 -9.19
C LYS A 47 -2.23 7.14 -9.81
N ARG A 48 -2.74 7.53 -10.95
CA ARG A 48 -2.29 8.73 -11.65
C ARG A 48 -3.42 9.73 -11.71
N SER A 49 -3.09 11.00 -11.46
CA SER A 49 -4.05 12.08 -11.64
C SER A 49 -4.27 12.34 -13.15
N PRO A 50 -5.28 13.12 -13.52
CA PRO A 50 -5.44 13.49 -14.93
C PRO A 50 -4.19 14.15 -15.53
N LYS A 51 -3.37 14.79 -14.71
CA LYS A 51 -2.11 15.40 -15.13
C LYS A 51 -0.93 14.44 -15.07
N ASN A 52 -1.21 13.15 -14.88
CA ASN A 52 -0.19 12.10 -14.84
C ASN A 52 0.75 12.17 -13.64
N THR A 53 0.29 12.75 -12.54
CA THR A 53 1.03 12.78 -11.28
C THR A 53 0.73 11.53 -10.48
N ARG A 54 1.75 10.93 -9.87
CA ARG A 54 1.55 9.76 -9.00
C ARG A 54 0.81 10.17 -7.73
N LEU A 55 -0.23 9.39 -7.39
CA LEU A 55 -0.99 9.60 -6.17
C LEU A 55 -1.08 8.29 -5.41
N TYR A 56 -0.60 8.30 -4.19
CA TYR A 56 -0.55 7.11 -3.34
C TYR A 56 -1.73 7.12 -2.38
N SER A 57 -2.28 5.94 -2.12
CA SER A 57 -3.36 5.76 -1.17
C SER A 57 -2.81 5.43 0.21
N GLN A 58 -3.68 5.45 1.20
CA GLN A 58 -3.31 4.99 2.53
C GLN A 58 -2.92 3.51 2.50
N ARG A 59 -3.61 2.70 1.72
CA ARG A 59 -3.28 1.30 1.55
C ARG A 59 -1.90 1.13 0.92
N ASP A 60 -1.55 2.00 -0.01
CA ASP A 60 -0.21 1.98 -0.59
C ASP A 60 0.86 2.26 0.47
N VAL A 61 0.61 3.20 1.37
CA VAL A 61 1.54 3.52 2.45
C VAL A 61 1.71 2.31 3.38
N GLU A 62 0.62 1.64 3.70
CA GLU A 62 0.67 0.44 4.53
C GLU A 62 1.46 -0.68 3.84
N ARG A 63 1.28 -0.83 2.54
CA ARG A 63 2.05 -1.80 1.75
C ARG A 63 3.53 -1.46 1.76
N LEU A 64 3.89 -0.20 1.62
CA LEU A 64 5.28 0.24 1.69
C LEU A 64 5.90 -0.10 3.05
N ARG A 65 5.16 0.11 4.12
CA ARG A 65 5.63 -0.24 5.46
C ARG A 65 5.83 -1.75 5.60
N ARG A 66 4.94 -2.53 5.03
CA ARG A 66 5.07 -3.98 5.04
C ARG A 66 6.32 -4.43 4.28
N ILE A 67 6.56 -3.83 3.10
CA ILE A 67 7.77 -4.11 2.32
C ILE A 67 9.02 -3.81 3.15
N GLN A 68 9.03 -2.66 3.81
CA GLN A 68 10.17 -2.27 4.64
C GLN A 68 10.39 -3.26 5.78
N GLN A 69 9.31 -3.71 6.42
CA GLN A 69 9.40 -4.69 7.49
C GLN A 69 10.04 -5.98 6.99
N LEU A 70 9.61 -6.47 5.84
CA LEU A 70 10.14 -7.70 5.27
C LEU A 70 11.61 -7.57 4.89
N THR A 71 12.01 -6.44 4.31
CA THR A 71 13.41 -6.21 3.98
C THR A 71 14.27 -6.12 5.24
N ALA A 72 13.74 -5.51 6.30
CA ALA A 72 14.44 -5.43 7.58
C ALA A 72 14.63 -6.81 8.19
N GLU A 73 13.74 -7.76 7.89
CA GLU A 73 13.87 -9.14 8.34
C GLU A 73 14.82 -9.97 7.48
N GLY A 74 15.42 -9.36 6.46
CA GLY A 74 16.43 -9.99 5.65
C GLY A 74 15.96 -10.50 4.30
N LEU A 75 14.70 -10.28 3.92
CA LEU A 75 14.24 -10.72 2.60
C LEU A 75 14.74 -9.76 1.52
N ASN A 76 15.16 -10.31 0.38
CA ASN A 76 15.40 -9.49 -0.80
C ASN A 76 14.07 -9.18 -1.49
N LEU A 77 14.10 -8.33 -2.49
CA LEU A 77 12.86 -7.89 -3.13
C LEU A 77 12.08 -9.04 -3.78
N ALA A 78 12.76 -10.04 -4.31
CA ALA A 78 12.07 -11.20 -4.86
C ALA A 78 11.31 -11.96 -3.78
N GLY A 79 11.91 -12.11 -2.60
CA GLY A 79 11.24 -12.73 -1.47
C GLY A 79 10.07 -11.90 -0.95
N VAL A 80 10.25 -10.59 -0.90
CA VAL A 80 9.18 -9.68 -0.51
C VAL A 80 7.98 -9.83 -1.44
N GLU A 81 8.22 -9.84 -2.74
CA GLU A 81 7.16 -10.01 -3.73
C GLU A 81 6.40 -11.33 -3.50
N ARG A 82 7.13 -12.39 -3.22
CA ARG A 82 6.55 -13.70 -2.95
C ARG A 82 5.64 -13.67 -1.72
N VAL A 83 6.13 -13.08 -0.64
CA VAL A 83 5.35 -12.98 0.60
C VAL A 83 4.08 -12.17 0.39
N LEU A 84 4.20 -11.02 -0.29
CA LEU A 84 3.03 -10.17 -0.54
C LEU A 84 1.99 -10.89 -1.40
N THR A 85 2.43 -11.65 -2.39
CA THR A 85 1.53 -12.44 -3.23
C THR A 85 0.80 -13.49 -2.40
N LEU A 86 1.52 -14.20 -1.54
CA LEU A 86 0.92 -15.22 -0.68
C LEU A 86 -0.03 -14.62 0.33
N GLU A 87 0.30 -13.47 0.90
CA GLU A 87 -0.60 -12.79 1.83
C GLU A 87 -1.90 -12.36 1.15
N ARG A 88 -1.81 -11.88 -0.08
CA ARG A 88 -3.00 -11.51 -0.84
C ARG A 88 -3.88 -12.73 -1.11
N ARG A 89 -3.28 -13.84 -1.53
CA ARG A 89 -4.02 -15.07 -1.79
C ARG A 89 -4.67 -15.59 -0.53
N LEU A 90 -3.99 -15.48 0.59
CA LEU A 90 -4.55 -15.90 1.87
C LEU A 90 -5.78 -15.06 2.22
N ARG A 91 -5.71 -13.75 2.03
CA ARG A 91 -6.85 -12.87 2.29
C ARG A 91 -8.02 -13.21 1.36
N GLU A 92 -7.76 -13.51 0.09
CA GLU A 92 -8.81 -13.90 -0.85
C GLU A 92 -9.50 -15.18 -0.41
N LEU A 93 -8.72 -16.16 0.05
CA LEU A 93 -9.29 -17.43 0.53
C LEU A 93 -10.10 -17.22 1.81
N GLU A 94 -9.64 -16.36 2.71
CA GLU A 94 -10.37 -16.04 3.92
C GLU A 94 -11.68 -15.32 3.59
N GLY A 95 -11.64 -14.42 2.62
CA GLY A 95 -12.83 -13.72 2.14
C GLY A 95 -13.85 -14.69 1.55
N ASP A 96 -13.40 -15.64 0.75
CA ASP A 96 -14.28 -16.65 0.18
C ASP A 96 -14.89 -17.54 1.27
N ALA A 97 -14.09 -17.91 2.25
CA ALA A 97 -14.60 -18.70 3.37
C ALA A 97 -15.66 -17.94 4.16
N ASP A 98 -15.43 -16.64 4.39
CA ASP A 98 -16.41 -15.80 5.07
C ASP A 98 -17.66 -15.64 4.25
N ALA A 99 -17.54 -15.54 2.93
CA ALA A 99 -18.69 -15.39 2.04
C ALA A 99 -19.58 -16.64 2.03
N THR A 100 -18.96 -17.82 2.17
CA THR A 100 -19.71 -19.08 2.17
C THR A 100 -20.22 -19.45 3.54
N GLY A 101 -19.61 -18.92 4.56
CA GLY A 101 -20.03 -19.18 5.93
C GLY A 101 -21.18 -18.33 6.32
#